data_4b887cb16f7c198d22029d7f29b45bb0
#
_entry.id   4b887cb16f7c198d22029d7f29b45bb0
#
_cell.length_a   1.000
_cell.length_b   1.000
_cell.length_c   1.000
_cell.angle_alpha   90.00
_cell.angle_beta   90.00
_cell.angle_gamma   90.00
#
_symmetry.space_group_name_H-M   'P 1'
#
loop_
_entity.id
_entity.type
_entity.pdbx_description
1 polymer ?
#
loop_
_entity_poly.entity_id
_entity_poly.type
_entity_poly.pdbx_seq_one_letter_code
_entity_poly.pdbx_strand_id
1 'polypeptide(L)'
;MPKQKINNLIIGTNNKGKLREIRSLLPKNIKTYSTSEFNLKSPIENGKTFKENSLIKSKYFSKKTGLTCLADDSGLEIDLLDKKPGIYSARWGGSHGDFNKAIKRVYRELNKKNKNWKQRKIKARFICALSISYLNKTIACVQSKIEGYISNEPKGKNGFGYDPIFIPKGKKKTFGEIKPK
;
A
#
# COMPACT_ATOMS: atom_id res chain seq x y z
N MET A 1 30.31 12.29 0.17
CA MET A 1 29.68 12.32 1.51
C MET A 1 29.82 10.94 2.12
N PRO A 2 30.24 10.78 3.39
CA PRO A 2 30.30 9.47 4.02
C PRO A 2 28.90 8.87 4.01
N LYS A 3 28.77 7.59 3.62
CA LYS A 3 27.50 6.85 3.67
C LYS A 3 27.07 6.73 5.13
N GLN A 4 26.12 7.56 5.56
CA GLN A 4 25.61 7.50 6.93
C GLN A 4 24.89 6.16 7.10
N LYS A 5 25.43 5.31 7.96
CA LYS A 5 24.86 3.98 8.25
C LYS A 5 23.54 4.17 8.99
N ILE A 6 22.44 3.68 8.42
CA ILE A 6 21.12 3.75 9.08
C ILE A 6 21.04 2.58 10.03
N ASN A 7 21.15 2.86 11.34
CA ASN A 7 21.03 1.84 12.39
C ASN A 7 19.63 1.82 13.04
N ASN A 8 18.92 2.96 13.00
CA ASN A 8 17.59 3.14 13.57
C ASN A 8 16.64 3.69 12.50
N LEU A 9 15.49 3.08 12.35
CA LEU A 9 14.53 3.41 11.31
C LEU A 9 13.09 3.40 11.86
N ILE A 10 12.34 4.46 11.65
CA ILE A 10 10.88 4.41 11.88
C ILE A 10 10.16 3.99 10.59
N ILE A 11 9.23 3.07 10.70
CA ILE A 11 8.35 2.66 9.61
C ILE A 11 7.08 3.52 9.69
N GLY A 12 6.95 4.45 8.74
CA GLY A 12 5.91 5.48 8.69
C GLY A 12 4.57 4.96 8.17
N THR A 13 4.01 3.94 8.84
CA THR A 13 2.68 3.41 8.51
C THR A 13 1.91 3.03 9.77
N ASN A 14 0.61 3.29 9.76
CA ASN A 14 -0.32 2.83 10.80
C ASN A 14 -1.04 1.53 10.39
N ASN A 15 -0.78 1.01 9.18
CA ASN A 15 -1.29 -0.27 8.72
C ASN A 15 -0.43 -1.43 9.28
N LYS A 16 -1.01 -2.24 10.17
CA LYS A 16 -0.32 -3.37 10.81
C LYS A 16 0.18 -4.42 9.80
N GLY A 17 -0.52 -4.64 8.69
CA GLY A 17 -0.09 -5.54 7.62
C GLY A 17 1.19 -5.04 6.95
N LYS A 18 1.19 -3.80 6.47
CA LYS A 18 2.37 -3.16 5.86
C LYS A 18 3.55 -3.08 6.83
N LEU A 19 3.30 -2.76 8.11
CA LEU A 19 4.36 -2.73 9.13
C LEU A 19 5.07 -4.09 9.23
N ARG A 20 4.32 -5.19 9.27
CA ARG A 20 4.88 -6.54 9.34
C ARG A 20 5.67 -6.88 8.08
N GLU A 21 5.12 -6.61 6.90
CA GLU A 21 5.81 -6.85 5.62
C GLU A 21 7.11 -6.06 5.51
N ILE A 22 7.08 -4.76 5.76
CA ILE A 22 8.28 -3.92 5.69
C ILE A 22 9.34 -4.41 6.69
N ARG A 23 8.95 -4.76 7.91
CA ARG A 23 9.88 -5.31 8.92
C ARG A 23 10.55 -6.61 8.45
N SER A 24 9.79 -7.49 7.80
CA SER A 24 10.33 -8.78 7.33
C SER A 24 11.35 -8.64 6.20
N LEU A 25 11.27 -7.55 5.43
CA LEU A 25 12.16 -7.28 4.30
C LEU A 25 13.42 -6.49 4.68
N LEU A 26 13.43 -5.87 5.86
CA LEU A 26 14.57 -5.07 6.30
C LEU A 26 15.69 -5.95 6.89
N PRO A 27 16.96 -5.54 6.73
CA PRO A 27 18.09 -6.22 7.37
C PRO A 27 17.92 -6.28 8.89
N LYS A 28 18.23 -7.44 9.51
CA LYS A 28 18.05 -7.67 10.95
C LYS A 28 18.89 -6.76 11.86
N ASN A 29 19.95 -6.17 11.34
CA ASN A 29 20.82 -5.23 12.06
C ASN A 29 20.25 -3.79 12.12
N ILE A 30 19.11 -3.52 11.46
CA ILE A 30 18.43 -2.23 11.57
C ILE A 30 17.36 -2.32 12.66
N LYS A 31 17.51 -1.52 13.71
CA LYS A 31 16.46 -1.39 14.73
C LYS A 31 15.28 -0.60 14.15
N THR A 32 14.10 -1.22 14.13
CA THR A 32 12.90 -0.62 13.55
C THR A 32 11.89 -0.24 14.61
N TYR A 33 11.27 0.91 14.42
CA TYR A 33 10.22 1.44 15.29
C TYR A 33 8.92 1.61 14.49
N SER A 34 7.78 1.49 15.14
CA SER A 34 6.47 1.81 14.62
C SER A 34 6.06 3.23 15.01
N THR A 35 5.10 3.79 14.29
CA THR A 35 4.49 5.09 14.63
C THR A 35 3.76 5.07 15.97
N SER A 36 3.22 3.89 16.37
CA SER A 36 2.51 3.71 17.64
C SER A 36 3.44 3.80 18.85
N GLU A 37 4.73 3.42 18.74
CA GLU A 37 5.71 3.57 19.82
C GLU A 37 6.00 5.03 20.17
N PHE A 38 5.66 5.95 19.27
CA PHE A 38 5.77 7.41 19.46
C PHE A 38 4.41 8.09 19.63
N ASN A 39 3.30 7.34 19.77
CA ASN A 39 1.93 7.87 19.81
C ASN A 39 1.60 8.81 18.64
N LEU A 40 2.15 8.57 17.45
CA LEU A 40 1.98 9.42 16.29
C LEU A 40 0.81 8.95 15.43
N LYS A 41 -0.08 9.91 15.09
CA LYS A 41 -1.11 9.74 14.07
C LYS A 41 -0.52 10.00 12.68
N SER A 42 -1.13 9.38 11.66
CA SER A 42 -0.74 9.66 10.26
C SER A 42 -1.05 11.12 9.90
N PRO A 43 -0.17 11.75 9.11
CA PRO A 43 -0.48 13.06 8.53
C PRO A 43 -1.64 12.94 7.53
N ILE A 44 -2.22 14.08 7.17
CA ILE A 44 -3.20 14.16 6.08
C ILE A 44 -2.48 13.86 4.76
N GLU A 45 -2.93 12.84 4.06
CA GLU A 45 -2.43 12.45 2.75
C GLU A 45 -3.21 13.22 1.67
N ASN A 46 -2.73 14.40 1.31
CA ASN A 46 -3.33 15.29 0.31
C ASN A 46 -2.54 15.31 -1.02
N GLY A 47 -1.59 14.41 -1.19
CA GLY A 47 -0.86 14.22 -2.44
C GLY A 47 -1.75 13.69 -3.55
N LYS A 48 -1.38 13.99 -4.79
CA LYS A 48 -2.09 13.54 -6.00
C LYS A 48 -1.57 12.20 -6.52
N THR A 49 -0.46 11.72 -5.99
CA THR A 49 0.20 10.48 -6.40
C THR A 49 0.62 9.66 -5.17
N PHE A 50 0.84 8.36 -5.37
CA PHE A 50 1.39 7.48 -4.33
C PHE A 50 2.78 7.96 -3.85
N LYS A 51 3.63 8.45 -4.77
CA LYS A 51 4.93 9.02 -4.40
C LYS A 51 4.80 10.22 -3.47
N GLU A 52 3.92 11.17 -3.81
CA GLU A 52 3.68 12.35 -2.97
C GLU A 52 3.18 11.96 -1.58
N ASN A 53 2.21 11.04 -1.48
CA ASN A 53 1.70 10.59 -0.19
C ASN A 53 2.76 9.86 0.64
N SER A 54 3.59 9.01 0.01
CA SER A 54 4.69 8.35 0.72
C SER A 54 5.71 9.39 1.25
N LEU A 55 6.04 10.42 0.45
CA LEU A 55 6.93 11.51 0.85
C LEU A 55 6.36 12.36 1.99
N ILE A 56 5.06 12.68 1.94
CA ILE A 56 4.38 13.39 3.04
C ILE A 56 4.56 12.60 4.34
N LYS A 57 4.32 11.30 4.32
CA LYS A 57 4.47 10.43 5.50
C LYS A 57 5.91 10.35 5.98
N SER A 58 6.86 10.06 5.09
CA SER A 58 8.26 9.87 5.50
C SER A 58 8.87 11.14 6.10
N LYS A 59 8.60 12.30 5.50
CA LYS A 59 9.05 13.59 6.03
C LYS A 59 8.40 13.93 7.37
N TYR A 60 7.08 13.72 7.47
CA TYR A 60 6.33 14.00 8.70
C TYR A 60 6.85 13.19 9.89
N PHE A 61 6.92 11.87 9.74
CA PHE A 61 7.35 11.00 10.83
C PHE A 61 8.83 11.20 11.17
N SER A 62 9.69 11.39 10.16
CA SER A 62 11.09 11.69 10.40
C SER A 62 11.29 12.99 11.17
N LYS A 63 10.56 14.05 10.81
CA LYS A 63 10.61 15.34 11.53
C LYS A 63 10.13 15.21 12.98
N LYS A 64 9.08 14.40 13.23
CA LYS A 64 8.50 14.22 14.55
C LYS A 64 9.37 13.38 15.48
N THR A 65 10.15 12.44 14.95
CA THR A 65 10.94 11.48 15.76
C THR A 65 12.44 11.76 15.77
N GLY A 66 12.94 12.58 14.85
CA GLY A 66 14.38 12.76 14.64
C GLY A 66 15.07 11.54 14.02
N LEU A 67 14.31 10.49 13.65
CA LEU A 67 14.84 9.27 13.05
C LEU A 67 14.70 9.29 11.51
N THR A 68 15.52 8.50 10.84
CA THR A 68 15.25 8.18 9.42
C THR A 68 13.92 7.45 9.33
N CYS A 69 13.05 7.87 8.41
CA CYS A 69 11.75 7.26 8.19
C CYS A 69 11.65 6.61 6.81
N LEU A 70 11.24 5.34 6.79
CA LEU A 70 10.73 4.66 5.59
C LEU A 70 9.21 4.66 5.66
N ALA A 71 8.57 5.25 4.66
CA ALA A 71 7.11 5.24 4.53
C ALA A 71 6.69 4.71 3.16
N ASP A 72 5.52 4.12 3.11
CA ASP A 72 4.90 3.64 1.88
C ASP A 72 3.58 4.35 1.61
N ASP A 73 3.19 4.40 0.35
CA ASP A 73 1.81 4.55 -0.06
C ASP A 73 1.52 3.56 -1.18
N SER A 74 0.41 2.84 -1.05
CA SER A 74 0.10 1.72 -1.93
C SER A 74 -1.39 1.64 -2.19
N GLY A 75 -1.75 1.13 -3.35
CA GLY A 75 -3.15 0.95 -3.68
C GLY A 75 -3.38 0.12 -4.93
N LEU A 76 -4.66 -0.15 -5.18
CA LEU A 76 -5.16 -0.87 -6.33
C LEU A 76 -5.65 0.11 -7.39
N GLU A 77 -5.15 -0.03 -8.61
CA GLU A 77 -5.68 0.65 -9.78
C GLU A 77 -6.40 -0.36 -10.68
N ILE A 78 -7.61 -0.01 -11.15
CA ILE A 78 -8.43 -0.84 -12.03
C ILE A 78 -8.74 -0.07 -13.30
N ASP A 79 -8.34 -0.58 -14.47
CA ASP A 79 -8.45 0.16 -15.73
C ASP A 79 -9.91 0.50 -16.08
N LEU A 80 -10.85 -0.44 -15.91
CA LEU A 80 -12.27 -0.22 -16.17
C LEU A 80 -12.89 0.85 -15.26
N LEU A 81 -12.26 1.16 -14.12
CA LEU A 81 -12.69 2.19 -13.16
C LEU A 81 -11.86 3.48 -13.25
N ASP A 82 -11.22 3.75 -14.39
CA ASP A 82 -10.39 4.93 -14.59
C ASP A 82 -9.30 5.05 -13.52
N LYS A 83 -8.63 3.92 -13.24
CA LYS A 83 -7.59 3.74 -12.21
C LYS A 83 -8.06 3.93 -10.75
N LYS A 84 -9.36 3.99 -10.53
CA LYS A 84 -9.88 3.95 -9.15
C LYS A 84 -9.79 2.52 -8.58
N PRO A 85 -9.68 2.37 -7.26
CA PRO A 85 -9.61 3.38 -6.20
C PRO A 85 -8.31 4.19 -6.15
N GLY A 86 -7.16 3.73 -6.69
CA GLY A 86 -5.91 4.46 -6.71
C GLY A 86 -5.44 4.86 -5.30
N ILE A 87 -5.01 6.11 -5.12
CA ILE A 87 -4.58 6.67 -3.83
C ILE A 87 -5.68 6.67 -2.75
N TYR A 88 -6.93 6.42 -3.12
CA TYR A 88 -8.06 6.30 -2.19
C TYR A 88 -8.35 4.86 -1.78
N SER A 89 -7.45 3.92 -2.05
CA SER A 89 -7.65 2.47 -1.81
C SER A 89 -8.14 2.15 -0.40
N ALA A 90 -7.48 2.66 0.63
CA ALA A 90 -7.90 2.45 2.02
C ALA A 90 -9.23 3.17 2.34
N ARG A 91 -9.44 4.35 1.75
CA ARG A 91 -10.62 5.20 2.00
C ARG A 91 -11.92 4.62 1.41
N TRP A 92 -11.83 3.72 0.43
CA TRP A 92 -13.01 3.03 -0.11
C TRP A 92 -13.68 2.11 0.90
N GLY A 93 -12.96 1.69 1.95
CA GLY A 93 -13.50 0.95 3.09
C GLY A 93 -14.08 1.83 4.22
N GLY A 94 -14.16 3.13 4.02
CA GLY A 94 -14.62 4.08 5.02
C GLY A 94 -13.52 4.51 6.01
N SER A 95 -13.91 5.21 7.07
CA SER A 95 -13.00 5.82 8.06
C SER A 95 -12.11 4.80 8.79
N HIS A 96 -12.56 3.56 8.92
CA HIS A 96 -11.83 2.49 9.61
C HIS A 96 -11.07 1.56 8.66
N GLY A 97 -11.03 1.85 7.36
CA GLY A 97 -10.31 1.05 6.37
C GLY A 97 -10.82 -0.40 6.25
N ASP A 98 -12.13 -0.61 6.30
CA ASP A 98 -12.77 -1.92 6.15
C ASP A 98 -12.66 -2.41 4.70
N PHE A 99 -11.69 -3.30 4.45
CA PHE A 99 -11.45 -3.81 3.11
C PHE A 99 -12.56 -4.72 2.58
N ASN A 100 -13.41 -5.32 3.43
CA ASN A 100 -14.59 -6.04 2.95
C ASN A 100 -15.59 -5.07 2.30
N LYS A 101 -15.79 -3.90 2.90
CA LYS A 101 -16.60 -2.82 2.30
C LYS A 101 -15.96 -2.28 1.03
N ALA A 102 -14.64 -2.09 1.02
CA ALA A 102 -13.90 -1.64 -0.14
C ALA A 102 -14.03 -2.61 -1.33
N ILE A 103 -13.88 -3.91 -1.10
CA ILE A 103 -14.05 -4.96 -2.12
C ILE A 103 -15.48 -4.98 -2.66
N LYS A 104 -16.49 -4.93 -1.78
CA LYS A 104 -17.90 -4.83 -2.19
C LYS A 104 -18.14 -3.60 -3.07
N ARG A 105 -17.50 -2.46 -2.73
CA ARG A 105 -17.56 -1.24 -3.53
C ARG A 105 -16.92 -1.42 -4.91
N VAL A 106 -15.75 -2.08 -5.00
CA VAL A 106 -15.12 -2.40 -6.30
C VAL A 106 -16.09 -3.14 -7.21
N TYR A 107 -16.70 -4.22 -6.74
CA TYR A 107 -17.64 -5.01 -7.55
C TYR A 107 -18.89 -4.22 -7.94
N ARG A 108 -19.41 -3.40 -7.04
CA ARG A 108 -20.54 -2.51 -7.34
C ARG A 108 -20.19 -1.52 -8.44
N GLU A 109 -19.03 -0.87 -8.36
CA GLU A 109 -18.61 0.11 -9.38
C GLU A 109 -18.29 -0.59 -10.72
N LEU A 110 -17.72 -1.79 -10.73
CA LEU A 110 -17.53 -2.60 -11.93
C LEU A 110 -18.87 -2.94 -12.59
N ASN A 111 -19.86 -3.37 -11.82
CA ASN A 111 -21.22 -3.66 -12.32
C ASN A 111 -21.90 -2.43 -12.92
N LYS A 112 -21.69 -1.24 -12.35
CA LYS A 112 -22.21 0.02 -12.90
C LYS A 112 -21.58 0.36 -14.26
N LYS A 113 -20.27 0.13 -14.41
CA LYS A 113 -19.54 0.39 -15.66
C LYS A 113 -19.87 -0.63 -16.74
N ASN A 114 -20.01 -1.89 -16.38
CA ASN A 114 -20.33 -2.96 -17.31
C ASN A 114 -20.96 -4.16 -16.57
N LYS A 115 -22.25 -4.43 -16.81
CA LYS A 115 -22.96 -5.56 -16.18
C LYS A 115 -22.33 -6.92 -16.49
N ASN A 116 -21.65 -7.06 -17.64
CA ASN A 116 -21.00 -8.29 -18.08
C ASN A 116 -19.48 -8.31 -17.80
N TRP A 117 -18.99 -7.48 -16.85
CA TRP A 117 -17.56 -7.38 -16.56
C TRP A 117 -16.92 -8.72 -16.14
N LYS A 118 -17.69 -9.60 -15.51
CA LYS A 118 -17.21 -10.94 -15.07
C LYS A 118 -16.84 -11.88 -16.23
N GLN A 119 -17.33 -11.60 -17.45
CA GLN A 119 -16.97 -12.35 -18.65
C GLN A 119 -15.66 -11.85 -19.29
N ARG A 120 -15.01 -10.83 -18.71
CA ARG A 120 -13.80 -10.20 -19.23
C ARG A 120 -12.69 -10.25 -18.21
N LYS A 121 -11.45 -10.28 -18.68
CA LYS A 121 -10.27 -10.07 -17.83
C LYS A 121 -10.12 -8.58 -17.55
N ILE A 122 -10.55 -8.13 -16.39
CA ILE A 122 -10.43 -6.73 -15.97
C ILE A 122 -9.01 -6.47 -15.50
N LYS A 123 -8.26 -5.71 -16.30
CA LYS A 123 -6.87 -5.34 -15.97
C LYS A 123 -6.84 -4.46 -14.73
N ALA A 124 -5.89 -4.76 -13.88
CA ALA A 124 -5.64 -4.03 -12.64
C ALA A 124 -4.16 -4.08 -12.31
N ARG A 125 -3.71 -3.23 -11.38
CA ARG A 125 -2.36 -3.28 -10.83
C ARG A 125 -2.34 -2.83 -9.39
N PHE A 126 -1.49 -3.45 -8.59
CA PHE A 126 -1.05 -2.85 -7.35
C PHE A 126 0.10 -1.88 -7.62
N ILE A 127 0.00 -0.71 -7.03
CA ILE A 127 1.08 0.29 -6.99
C ILE A 127 1.62 0.34 -5.57
N CYS A 128 2.93 0.40 -5.42
CA CYS A 128 3.60 0.66 -4.16
C CYS A 128 4.67 1.73 -4.38
N ALA A 129 4.58 2.83 -3.66
CA ALA A 129 5.59 3.86 -3.58
C ALA A 129 6.24 3.80 -2.20
N LEU A 130 7.57 3.76 -2.17
CA LEU A 130 8.37 3.80 -0.95
C LEU A 130 9.22 5.06 -0.95
N SER A 131 9.28 5.74 0.17
CA SER A 131 10.15 6.90 0.36
C SER A 131 10.93 6.80 1.66
N ILE A 132 12.18 7.24 1.62
CA ILE A 132 13.04 7.36 2.79
C ILE A 132 13.38 8.84 2.96
N SER A 133 13.16 9.37 4.16
CA SER A 133 13.49 10.75 4.50
C SER A 133 14.20 10.81 5.87
N TYR A 134 15.10 11.78 6.00
CA TYR A 134 15.70 12.16 7.28
C TYR A 134 15.42 13.66 7.52
N LEU A 135 14.76 13.95 8.63
CA LEU A 135 14.17 15.27 8.88
C LEU A 135 13.29 15.69 7.68
N ASN A 136 13.58 16.81 7.03
CA ASN A 136 12.84 17.27 5.85
C ASN A 136 13.48 16.89 4.50
N LYS A 137 14.64 16.20 4.54
CA LYS A 137 15.36 15.83 3.31
C LYS A 137 14.95 14.44 2.84
N THR A 138 14.55 14.34 1.57
CA THR A 138 14.31 13.05 0.91
C THR A 138 15.65 12.42 0.56
N ILE A 139 15.85 11.18 1.02
CA ILE A 139 17.02 10.36 0.69
C ILE A 139 16.74 9.57 -0.59
N ALA A 140 15.56 8.94 -0.68
CA ALA A 140 15.13 8.16 -1.84
C ALA A 140 13.60 8.14 -1.93
N CYS A 141 13.10 8.01 -3.17
CA CYS A 141 11.69 7.74 -3.42
C CYS A 141 11.59 6.87 -4.68
N VAL A 142 11.02 5.70 -4.54
CA VAL A 142 10.84 4.73 -5.63
C VAL A 142 9.39 4.30 -5.72
N GLN A 143 8.98 3.84 -6.90
CA GLN A 143 7.65 3.28 -7.10
C GLN A 143 7.76 2.05 -7.99
N SER A 144 7.01 1.02 -7.64
CA SER A 144 6.87 -0.20 -8.42
C SER A 144 5.41 -0.55 -8.61
N LYS A 145 5.14 -1.48 -9.53
CA LYS A 145 3.80 -2.00 -9.79
C LYS A 145 3.82 -3.50 -10.06
N ILE A 146 2.74 -4.14 -9.71
CA ILE A 146 2.45 -5.53 -10.09
C ILE A 146 1.19 -5.53 -10.94
N GLU A 147 1.31 -5.92 -12.19
CA GLU A 147 0.17 -6.04 -13.11
C GLU A 147 -0.61 -7.34 -12.83
N GLY A 148 -1.90 -7.30 -13.06
CA GLY A 148 -2.78 -8.43 -12.86
C GLY A 148 -4.22 -8.18 -13.32
N TYR A 149 -5.14 -8.91 -12.71
CA TYR A 149 -6.56 -8.90 -13.05
C TYR A 149 -7.42 -8.97 -11.80
N ILE A 150 -8.65 -8.47 -11.91
CA ILE A 150 -9.65 -8.62 -10.86
C ILE A 150 -10.33 -9.98 -10.96
N SER A 151 -10.38 -10.70 -9.84
CA SER A 151 -11.16 -11.93 -9.69
C SER A 151 -12.65 -11.64 -9.68
N ASN A 152 -13.46 -12.57 -10.20
CA ASN A 152 -14.92 -12.43 -10.22
C ASN A 152 -15.57 -12.49 -8.83
N GLU A 153 -14.85 -13.03 -7.83
CA GLU A 153 -15.24 -13.16 -6.43
C GLU A 153 -13.99 -13.15 -5.54
N PRO A 154 -14.11 -12.79 -4.25
CA PRO A 154 -12.99 -12.87 -3.32
C PRO A 154 -12.59 -14.31 -3.05
N LYS A 155 -11.27 -14.60 -3.08
CA LYS A 155 -10.69 -15.93 -2.83
C LYS A 155 -9.48 -15.86 -1.90
N GLY A 156 -9.42 -16.80 -0.96
CA GLY A 156 -8.33 -16.89 0.00
C GLY A 156 -8.45 -15.93 1.18
N LYS A 157 -7.54 -16.12 2.17
CA LYS A 157 -7.51 -15.35 3.42
C LYS A 157 -6.10 -14.82 3.76
N ASN A 158 -5.13 -15.08 2.87
CA ASN A 158 -3.76 -14.59 3.06
C ASN A 158 -3.66 -13.11 2.71
N GLY A 159 -2.61 -12.46 3.23
CA GLY A 159 -2.35 -11.07 2.96
C GLY A 159 -3.33 -10.12 3.65
N PHE A 160 -3.61 -8.99 3.01
CA PHE A 160 -4.53 -7.96 3.50
C PHE A 160 -5.10 -7.12 2.33
N GLY A 161 -6.01 -6.23 2.64
CA GLY A 161 -6.49 -5.27 1.64
C GLY A 161 -7.30 -5.92 0.51
N TYR A 162 -6.87 -5.69 -0.71
CA TYR A 162 -7.49 -6.22 -1.92
C TYR A 162 -6.90 -7.54 -2.41
N ASP A 163 -6.01 -8.17 -1.64
CA ASP A 163 -5.38 -9.45 -2.00
C ASP A 163 -6.38 -10.56 -2.39
N PRO A 164 -7.57 -10.68 -1.74
CA PRO A 164 -8.54 -11.67 -2.12
C PRO A 164 -9.13 -11.50 -3.53
N ILE A 165 -9.00 -10.32 -4.14
CA ILE A 165 -9.59 -10.05 -5.46
C ILE A 165 -8.56 -9.76 -6.56
N PHE A 166 -7.26 -9.82 -6.26
CA PHE A 166 -6.22 -9.52 -7.23
C PHE A 166 -5.45 -10.78 -7.65
N ILE A 167 -5.48 -11.09 -8.95
CA ILE A 167 -4.75 -12.20 -9.57
C ILE A 167 -3.53 -11.62 -10.28
N PRO A 168 -2.28 -11.88 -9.81
CA PRO A 168 -1.08 -11.39 -10.48
C PRO A 168 -0.95 -11.95 -11.90
N LYS A 169 -0.41 -11.15 -12.82
CA LYS A 169 -0.12 -11.60 -14.19
C LYS A 169 0.74 -12.87 -14.19
N GLY A 170 0.35 -13.86 -14.96
CA GLY A 170 1.01 -15.17 -15.01
C GLY A 170 0.62 -16.14 -13.90
N LYS A 171 -0.30 -15.76 -12.99
CA LYS A 171 -0.84 -16.65 -11.97
C LYS A 171 -2.33 -16.95 -12.24
N LYS A 172 -2.82 -18.04 -11.63
CA LYS A 172 -4.25 -18.43 -11.66
C LYS A 172 -4.95 -18.18 -10.32
N LYS A 173 -4.19 -17.89 -9.26
CA LYS A 173 -4.67 -17.70 -7.89
C LYS A 173 -4.54 -16.22 -7.51
N THR A 174 -5.46 -15.76 -6.66
CA THR A 174 -5.36 -14.44 -6.03
C THR A 174 -4.21 -14.39 -5.03
N PHE A 175 -3.76 -13.19 -4.65
CA PHE A 175 -2.82 -13.06 -3.53
C PHE A 175 -3.41 -13.62 -2.23
N GLY A 176 -4.73 -13.53 -2.04
CA GLY A 176 -5.41 -14.15 -0.90
C GLY A 176 -5.30 -15.68 -0.84
N GLU A 177 -5.08 -16.35 -1.98
CA GLU A 177 -4.88 -17.81 -2.05
C GLU A 177 -3.40 -18.21 -2.03
N ILE A 178 -2.48 -17.30 -2.34
CA ILE A 178 -1.04 -17.54 -2.36
C ILE A 178 -0.50 -17.38 -0.94
N LYS A 179 0.20 -18.41 -0.45
CA LYS A 179 0.90 -18.30 0.85
C LYS A 179 2.07 -17.31 0.72
N PRO A 180 2.23 -16.36 1.64
CA PRO A 180 3.46 -15.57 1.73
C PRO A 180 4.68 -16.49 1.88
N LYS A 181 5.77 -16.12 1.23
CA LYS A 181 7.07 -16.80 1.41
C LYS A 181 7.73 -16.38 2.71
#